data_fbb2e47b96f4e4124be3c0ba64684768
#
_entry.id   fbb2e47b96f4e4124be3c0ba64684768
#
_cell.length_a   1.000
_cell.length_b   1.000
_cell.length_c   1.000
_cell.angle_alpha   90.00
_cell.angle_beta   90.00
_cell.angle_gamma   90.00
#
_symmetry.space_group_name_H-M   'P 1'
#
loop_
_entity.id
_entity.type
_entity.pdbx_description
1 polymer ?
#
loop_
_entity_poly.entity_id
_entity_poly.type
_entity_poly.pdbx_seq_one_letter_code
_entity_poly.pdbx_strand_id
1 'polypeptide(L)'
;MPRTLNSANSTDRMPGQATGKERILASAMLLFARMPYSDTSLRDIAAAAGVDVAYVHRAFGSKAEIFRQALLALAPLDDIAAGDPDGATMINRICDLAFLRDPRKVEDVRPLHLLTQSSLCSEARAIIAQFFGTSLALPLGHVDGVDAPT
;
A
#
# COMPACT_ATOMS: atom_id res chain seq x y z
N MET A 1 9.51 4.81 -52.97
CA MET A 1 9.06 3.90 -51.91
C MET A 1 9.21 4.61 -50.56
N PRO A 2 8.17 5.24 -49.97
CA PRO A 2 8.28 5.80 -48.66
C PRO A 2 8.03 4.71 -47.61
N ARG A 3 8.96 4.58 -46.65
CA ARG A 3 8.84 3.77 -45.43
C ARG A 3 7.72 4.33 -44.57
N THR A 4 6.67 3.58 -44.38
CA THR A 4 5.64 3.83 -43.36
C THR A 4 6.23 3.57 -41.98
N LEU A 5 6.47 4.64 -41.25
CA LEU A 5 6.71 4.61 -39.80
C LEU A 5 5.41 4.19 -39.12
N ASN A 6 5.42 2.98 -38.63
CA ASN A 6 4.36 2.44 -37.77
C ASN A 6 4.51 3.08 -36.36
N SER A 7 3.91 4.26 -36.22
CA SER A 7 3.75 4.92 -34.92
C SER A 7 2.37 4.58 -34.37
N ALA A 8 2.21 3.38 -33.91
CA ALA A 8 1.00 2.94 -33.23
C ALA A 8 1.34 2.35 -31.87
N ASN A 9 1.43 3.18 -30.85
CA ASN A 9 1.03 2.81 -29.51
C ASN A 9 0.82 4.05 -28.60
N SER A 10 -0.01 4.96 -29.06
CA SER A 10 -0.66 5.91 -28.16
C SER A 10 -1.93 5.22 -27.70
N THR A 11 -1.84 4.64 -26.50
CA THR A 11 -2.95 4.03 -25.79
C THR A 11 -4.07 5.05 -25.65
N ASP A 12 -5.12 4.87 -26.43
CA ASP A 12 -6.41 5.56 -26.28
C ASP A 12 -6.98 5.16 -24.90
N ARG A 13 -6.65 5.96 -23.89
CA ARG A 13 -7.05 5.72 -22.52
C ARG A 13 -8.35 6.47 -22.27
N MET A 14 -9.48 5.74 -22.27
CA MET A 14 -10.75 6.25 -21.77
C MET A 14 -10.54 6.82 -20.37
N PRO A 15 -10.95 8.08 -20.09
CA PRO A 15 -10.91 8.64 -18.73
C PRO A 15 -11.81 7.82 -17.81
N GLY A 16 -11.22 7.14 -16.81
CA GLY A 16 -11.97 6.39 -15.80
C GLY A 16 -11.63 4.90 -15.67
N GLN A 17 -10.80 4.30 -16.56
CA GLN A 17 -10.33 2.92 -16.35
C GLN A 17 -9.06 2.88 -15.51
N ALA A 18 -9.14 2.18 -14.36
CA ALA A 18 -8.00 1.91 -13.50
C ALA A 18 -6.87 1.22 -14.29
N THR A 19 -5.66 1.70 -14.13
CA THR A 19 -4.47 1.11 -14.75
C THR A 19 -4.24 -0.31 -14.26
N GLY A 20 -3.49 -1.12 -15.01
CA GLY A 20 -3.11 -2.45 -14.56
C GLY A 20 -2.39 -2.42 -13.19
N LYS A 21 -1.54 -1.41 -12.94
CA LYS A 21 -0.89 -1.22 -11.63
C LYS A 21 -1.89 -0.92 -10.51
N GLU A 22 -2.83 -0.03 -10.74
CA GLU A 22 -3.87 0.31 -9.75
C GLU A 22 -4.74 -0.91 -9.43
N ARG A 23 -5.13 -1.69 -10.43
CA ARG A 23 -5.88 -2.93 -10.22
C ARG A 23 -5.10 -3.96 -9.41
N ILE A 24 -3.79 -4.13 -9.70
CA ILE A 24 -2.91 -5.03 -8.93
C ILE A 24 -2.84 -4.57 -7.47
N LEU A 25 -2.59 -3.29 -7.23
CA LEU A 25 -2.47 -2.75 -5.87
C LEU A 25 -3.77 -2.89 -5.09
N ALA A 26 -4.91 -2.53 -5.69
CA ALA A 26 -6.23 -2.68 -5.09
C ALA A 26 -6.55 -4.15 -4.73
N SER A 27 -6.26 -5.08 -5.65
CA SER A 27 -6.46 -6.52 -5.43
C SER A 27 -5.54 -7.04 -4.32
N ALA A 28 -4.28 -6.60 -4.28
CA ALA A 28 -3.33 -6.97 -3.25
C ALA A 28 -3.76 -6.46 -1.86
N MET A 29 -4.24 -5.22 -1.75
CA MET A 29 -4.78 -4.66 -0.51
C MET A 29 -5.92 -5.51 0.04
N LEU A 30 -6.87 -5.91 -0.81
CA LEU A 30 -7.99 -6.78 -0.43
C LEU A 30 -7.54 -8.18 0.02
N LEU A 31 -6.57 -8.77 -0.68
CA LEU A 31 -6.04 -10.09 -0.33
C LEU A 31 -5.28 -10.04 1.00
N PHE A 32 -4.35 -9.11 1.16
CA PHE A 32 -3.57 -8.96 2.39
C PHE A 32 -4.43 -8.55 3.61
N ALA A 33 -5.58 -7.93 3.39
CA ALA A 33 -6.53 -7.63 4.46
C ALA A 33 -7.29 -8.85 4.98
N ARG A 34 -7.38 -9.92 4.17
CA ARG A 34 -8.18 -11.13 4.48
C ARG A 34 -7.32 -12.35 4.76
N MET A 35 -6.12 -12.42 4.21
CA MET A 35 -5.24 -13.58 4.29
C MET A 35 -3.86 -13.16 4.76
N PRO A 36 -3.17 -14.04 5.50
CA PRO A 36 -1.79 -13.82 5.88
C PRO A 36 -0.89 -13.54 4.66
N TYR A 37 0.13 -12.72 4.86
CA TYR A 37 1.14 -12.47 3.82
C TYR A 37 1.75 -13.77 3.28
N SER A 38 2.02 -14.76 4.14
CA SER A 38 2.56 -16.08 3.75
C SER A 38 1.68 -16.79 2.72
N ASP A 39 0.38 -16.69 2.88
CA ASP A 39 -0.62 -17.46 2.14
C ASP A 39 -1.04 -16.78 0.82
N THR A 40 -0.67 -15.51 0.66
CA THR A 40 -0.93 -14.74 -0.55
C THR A 40 0.21 -14.89 -1.54
N SER A 41 -0.07 -15.30 -2.78
CA SER A 41 0.92 -15.40 -3.85
C SER A 41 0.75 -14.32 -4.91
N LEU A 42 1.80 -14.10 -5.75
CA LEU A 42 1.70 -13.20 -6.91
C LEU A 42 0.68 -13.69 -7.94
N ARG A 43 0.43 -15.01 -8.00
CA ARG A 43 -0.58 -15.59 -8.88
C ARG A 43 -1.99 -15.24 -8.41
N ASP A 44 -2.24 -15.28 -7.10
CA ASP A 44 -3.53 -14.89 -6.52
C ASP A 44 -3.82 -13.42 -6.78
N ILE A 45 -2.80 -12.57 -6.60
CA ILE A 45 -2.91 -11.13 -6.88
C ILE A 45 -3.18 -10.88 -8.37
N ALA A 46 -2.46 -11.58 -9.27
CA ALA A 46 -2.66 -11.46 -10.71
C ALA A 46 -4.07 -11.89 -11.13
N ALA A 47 -4.53 -13.04 -10.61
CA ALA A 47 -5.87 -13.56 -10.87
C ALA A 47 -6.95 -12.57 -10.39
N ALA A 48 -6.83 -12.06 -9.17
CA ALA A 48 -7.76 -11.08 -8.62
C ALA A 48 -7.78 -9.76 -9.38
N ALA A 49 -6.62 -9.33 -9.90
CA ALA A 49 -6.49 -8.11 -10.71
C ALA A 49 -6.90 -8.28 -12.18
N GLY A 50 -7.15 -9.52 -12.63
CA GLY A 50 -7.44 -9.83 -14.03
C GLY A 50 -6.27 -9.50 -14.96
N VAL A 51 -5.04 -9.83 -14.55
CA VAL A 51 -3.81 -9.61 -15.32
C VAL A 51 -2.94 -10.87 -15.34
N ASP A 52 -1.96 -10.91 -16.25
CA ASP A 52 -0.94 -11.95 -16.27
C ASP A 52 0.08 -11.77 -15.14
N VAL A 53 0.53 -12.87 -14.54
CA VAL A 53 1.53 -12.84 -13.45
C VAL A 53 2.88 -12.24 -13.90
N ALA A 54 3.25 -12.40 -15.17
CA ALA A 54 4.46 -11.79 -15.71
C ALA A 54 4.33 -10.26 -15.76
N TYR A 55 3.11 -9.75 -15.96
CA TYR A 55 2.85 -8.32 -15.86
C TYR A 55 3.02 -7.82 -14.41
N VAL A 56 2.54 -8.58 -13.42
CA VAL A 56 2.74 -8.25 -11.99
C VAL A 56 4.23 -8.17 -11.66
N HIS A 57 5.02 -9.15 -12.11
CA HIS A 57 6.48 -9.14 -11.91
C HIS A 57 7.14 -7.91 -12.56
N ARG A 58 6.76 -7.55 -13.78
CA ARG A 58 7.33 -6.36 -14.44
C ARG A 58 6.92 -5.06 -13.76
N ALA A 59 5.70 -5.01 -13.22
CA ALA A 59 5.14 -3.79 -12.63
C ALA A 59 5.68 -3.49 -11.22
N PHE A 60 5.92 -4.53 -10.42
CA PHE A 60 6.25 -4.41 -8.99
C PHE A 60 7.51 -5.20 -8.57
N GLY A 61 7.95 -6.17 -9.35
CA GLY A 61 9.12 -7.01 -9.06
C GLY A 61 8.83 -8.13 -8.08
N SER A 62 8.35 -7.85 -6.87
CA SER A 62 8.16 -8.84 -5.82
C SER A 62 6.87 -8.64 -5.01
N LYS A 63 6.45 -9.71 -4.29
CA LYS A 63 5.36 -9.65 -3.33
C LYS A 63 5.64 -8.67 -2.18
N ALA A 64 6.89 -8.64 -1.73
CA ALA A 64 7.34 -7.72 -0.69
C ALA A 64 7.15 -6.25 -1.10
N GLU A 65 7.47 -5.92 -2.34
CA GLU A 65 7.29 -4.57 -2.87
C GLU A 65 5.82 -4.20 -3.01
N ILE A 66 4.96 -5.13 -3.46
CA ILE A 66 3.52 -4.89 -3.51
C ILE A 66 2.96 -4.65 -2.10
N PHE A 67 3.38 -5.45 -1.11
CA PHE A 67 2.95 -5.31 0.28
C PHE A 67 3.39 -3.96 0.87
N ARG A 68 4.63 -3.55 0.60
CA ARG A 68 5.15 -2.23 1.02
C ARG A 68 4.35 -1.09 0.41
N GLN A 69 4.04 -1.16 -0.89
CA GLN A 69 3.23 -0.14 -1.56
C GLN A 69 1.77 -0.14 -1.09
N ALA A 70 1.22 -1.30 -0.73
CA ALA A 70 -0.10 -1.39 -0.12
C ALA A 70 -0.15 -0.70 1.25
N LEU A 71 0.87 -0.90 2.10
CA LEU A 71 0.98 -0.19 3.38
C LEU A 71 1.08 1.33 3.18
N LEU A 72 1.92 1.78 2.25
CA LEU A 72 2.06 3.22 1.94
C LEU A 72 0.75 3.83 1.43
N ALA A 73 0.03 3.13 0.57
CA ALA A 73 -1.24 3.61 0.02
C ALA A 73 -2.36 3.68 1.08
N LEU A 74 -2.31 2.82 2.09
CA LEU A 74 -3.31 2.76 3.16
C LEU A 74 -3.02 3.73 4.32
N ALA A 75 -1.77 4.12 4.50
CA ALA A 75 -1.35 5.04 5.54
C ALA A 75 -0.70 6.28 4.92
N PRO A 76 -1.48 7.28 4.48
CA PRO A 76 -0.97 8.54 3.96
C PRO A 76 -0.41 9.35 5.14
N LEU A 77 0.86 9.10 5.47
CA LEU A 77 1.53 9.68 6.64
C LEU A 77 1.73 11.19 6.51
N ASP A 78 1.84 11.66 5.28
CA ASP A 78 1.88 13.10 4.98
C ASP A 78 0.58 13.80 5.42
N ASP A 79 -0.56 13.12 5.31
CA ASP A 79 -1.86 13.65 5.77
C ASP A 79 -1.98 13.65 7.30
N ILE A 80 -1.28 12.73 7.98
CA ILE A 80 -1.24 12.68 9.46
C ILE A 80 -0.49 13.89 10.00
N ALA A 81 0.63 14.22 9.39
CA ALA A 81 1.50 15.34 9.78
C ALA A 81 1.11 16.69 9.15
N ALA A 82 0.15 16.71 8.22
CA ALA A 82 -0.22 17.91 7.48
C ALA A 82 -0.72 19.02 8.41
N GLY A 83 -0.16 20.22 8.24
CA GLY A 83 -0.59 21.42 8.98
C GLY A 83 -0.06 21.51 10.40
N ASP A 84 1.01 20.80 10.74
CA ASP A 84 1.64 20.80 12.07
C ASP A 84 0.62 20.56 13.20
N PRO A 85 -0.03 19.36 13.23
CA PRO A 85 -1.09 19.08 14.18
C PRO A 85 -0.55 18.98 15.61
N ASP A 86 -1.34 19.43 16.58
CA ASP A 86 -1.09 19.12 17.98
C ASP A 86 -1.19 17.60 18.26
N GLY A 87 -0.69 17.16 19.41
CA GLY A 87 -0.65 15.74 19.77
C GLY A 87 -2.05 15.08 19.79
N ALA A 88 -3.08 15.79 20.19
CA ALA A 88 -4.45 15.28 20.22
C ALA A 88 -5.01 15.06 18.80
N THR A 89 -4.80 16.02 17.92
CA THR A 89 -5.18 15.92 16.51
C THR A 89 -4.42 14.79 15.81
N MET A 90 -3.13 14.62 16.09
CA MET A 90 -2.34 13.53 15.55
C MET A 90 -2.86 12.16 16.01
N ILE A 91 -3.14 12.00 17.31
CA ILE A 91 -3.72 10.78 17.86
C ILE A 91 -5.06 10.46 17.20
N ASN A 92 -5.95 11.43 17.05
CA ASN A 92 -7.23 11.23 16.38
C ASN A 92 -7.07 10.77 14.93
N ARG A 93 -6.16 11.38 14.16
CA ARG A 93 -5.86 10.97 12.78
C ARG A 93 -5.32 9.55 12.70
N ILE A 94 -4.43 9.16 13.64
CA ILE A 94 -3.91 7.78 13.74
C ILE A 94 -5.05 6.81 14.09
N CYS A 95 -5.93 7.17 15.02
CA CYS A 95 -7.09 6.36 15.38
C CYS A 95 -8.03 6.16 14.18
N ASP A 96 -8.33 7.21 13.43
CA ASP A 96 -9.18 7.13 12.24
C ASP A 96 -8.60 6.20 11.16
N LEU A 97 -7.28 6.17 11.02
CA LEU A 97 -6.59 5.21 10.14
C LEU A 97 -6.66 3.76 10.66
N ALA A 98 -6.69 3.57 11.98
CA ALA A 98 -6.66 2.25 12.59
C ALA A 98 -8.05 1.60 12.67
N PHE A 99 -9.13 2.39 12.82
CA PHE A 99 -10.46 1.83 13.04
C PHE A 99 -11.02 1.11 11.83
N LEU A 100 -11.49 -0.10 12.11
CA LEU A 100 -11.94 -1.08 11.14
C LEU A 100 -13.25 -0.67 10.47
N ARG A 101 -13.24 -0.70 9.14
CA ARG A 101 -14.43 -0.76 8.30
C ARG A 101 -14.53 -2.15 7.66
N ASP A 102 -15.39 -2.34 6.68
CA ASP A 102 -15.56 -3.64 6.02
C ASP A 102 -14.35 -3.98 5.10
N PRO A 103 -13.50 -4.98 5.44
CA PRO A 103 -12.31 -5.32 4.64
C PRO A 103 -12.65 -5.97 3.28
N ARG A 104 -13.93 -6.07 2.92
CA ARG A 104 -14.38 -6.60 1.61
C ARG A 104 -14.34 -5.54 0.51
N LYS A 105 -14.27 -4.26 0.88
CA LYS A 105 -14.18 -3.14 -0.06
C LYS A 105 -12.82 -2.49 0.05
N VAL A 106 -12.23 -2.09 -1.09
CA VAL A 106 -10.91 -1.46 -1.13
C VAL A 106 -10.89 -0.17 -0.31
N GLU A 107 -11.94 0.64 -0.43
CA GLU A 107 -12.08 1.91 0.29
C GLU A 107 -12.17 1.75 1.81
N ASP A 108 -12.55 0.57 2.27
CA ASP A 108 -12.69 0.25 3.70
C ASP A 108 -11.47 -0.50 4.27
N VAL A 109 -10.52 -0.94 3.44
CA VAL A 109 -9.27 -1.55 3.91
C VAL A 109 -8.44 -0.51 4.66
N ARG A 110 -7.94 -0.90 5.82
CA ARG A 110 -7.08 -0.07 6.68
C ARG A 110 -5.74 -0.76 6.93
N PRO A 111 -4.69 0.00 7.26
CA PRO A 111 -3.37 -0.58 7.57
C PRO A 111 -3.45 -1.69 8.61
N LEU A 112 -4.31 -1.54 9.61
CA LEU A 112 -4.46 -2.52 10.70
C LEU A 112 -4.88 -3.90 10.18
N HIS A 113 -5.67 -4.01 9.11
CA HIS A 113 -6.01 -5.31 8.51
C HIS A 113 -4.75 -6.04 8.03
N LEU A 114 -3.86 -5.34 7.31
CA LEU A 114 -2.62 -5.92 6.82
C LEU A 114 -1.68 -6.29 7.96
N LEU A 115 -1.60 -5.43 8.98
CA LEU A 115 -0.75 -5.65 10.16
C LEU A 115 -1.20 -6.87 10.95
N THR A 116 -2.50 -7.01 11.24
CA THR A 116 -3.03 -8.14 12.01
C THR A 116 -2.90 -9.46 11.28
N GLN A 117 -3.17 -9.49 9.97
CA GLN A 117 -3.06 -10.71 9.17
C GLN A 117 -1.62 -11.16 8.94
N SER A 118 -0.67 -10.21 8.93
CA SER A 118 0.70 -10.49 8.50
C SER A 118 1.73 -10.49 9.65
N SER A 119 1.33 -10.18 10.89
CA SER A 119 2.22 -10.04 12.05
C SER A 119 2.99 -11.32 12.42
N LEU A 120 2.48 -12.50 12.09
CA LEU A 120 3.12 -13.77 12.37
C LEU A 120 4.19 -14.16 11.34
N CYS A 121 4.21 -13.53 10.15
CA CYS A 121 5.20 -13.78 9.12
C CYS A 121 6.46 -12.93 9.36
N SER A 122 7.64 -13.56 9.46
CA SER A 122 8.90 -12.85 9.70
C SER A 122 9.26 -11.86 8.59
N GLU A 123 9.01 -12.22 7.32
CA GLU A 123 9.25 -11.34 6.16
C GLU A 123 8.34 -10.11 6.22
N ALA A 124 7.05 -10.31 6.44
CA ALA A 124 6.10 -9.21 6.57
C ALA A 124 6.42 -8.30 7.76
N ARG A 125 6.84 -8.87 8.90
CA ARG A 125 7.27 -8.08 10.06
C ARG A 125 8.45 -7.18 9.76
N ALA A 126 9.43 -7.67 8.99
CA ALA A 126 10.58 -6.86 8.60
C ALA A 126 10.15 -5.67 7.73
N ILE A 127 9.24 -5.88 6.77
CA ILE A 127 8.68 -4.80 5.93
C ILE A 127 7.89 -3.81 6.79
N ILE A 128 7.06 -4.30 7.71
CA ILE A 128 6.27 -3.48 8.63
C ILE A 128 7.19 -2.65 9.54
N ALA A 129 8.23 -3.27 10.12
CA ALA A 129 9.19 -2.57 10.98
C ALA A 129 9.95 -1.47 10.21
N GLN A 130 10.36 -1.75 8.98
CA GLN A 130 10.98 -0.75 8.11
C GLN A 130 10.02 0.38 7.76
N PHE A 131 8.76 0.06 7.47
CA PHE A 131 7.72 1.03 7.21
C PHE A 131 7.54 1.98 8.40
N PHE A 132 7.38 1.47 9.61
CA PHE A 132 7.24 2.30 10.81
C PHE A 132 8.53 3.08 11.13
N GLY A 133 9.70 2.47 10.96
CA GLY A 133 10.98 3.13 11.23
C GLY A 133 11.27 4.31 10.31
N THR A 134 10.92 4.20 9.03
CA THR A 134 11.15 5.28 8.06
C THR A 134 10.03 6.31 8.03
N SER A 135 8.80 5.90 8.25
CA SER A 135 7.63 6.73 7.96
C SER A 135 7.04 7.41 9.20
N LEU A 136 7.18 6.81 10.39
CA LEU A 136 6.70 7.41 11.65
C LEU A 136 7.80 8.15 12.44
N ALA A 137 9.08 7.83 12.20
CA ALA A 137 10.16 8.54 12.90
C ALA A 137 10.26 10.02 12.49
N LEU A 138 9.90 10.37 11.26
CA LEU A 138 9.96 11.74 10.76
C LEU A 138 8.87 12.65 11.36
N PRO A 139 7.58 12.26 11.43
CA PRO A 139 6.54 13.10 12.04
C PRO A 139 6.66 13.23 13.56
N LEU A 140 7.09 12.15 14.26
CA LEU A 140 7.18 12.14 15.72
C LEU A 140 8.40 12.92 16.25
N GLY A 141 9.44 13.11 15.46
CA GLY A 141 10.60 13.91 15.82
C GLY A 141 10.33 15.41 15.96
N HIS A 142 9.16 15.89 15.55
CA HIS A 142 8.73 17.29 15.68
C HIS A 142 7.74 17.54 16.82
N VAL A 143 7.38 16.50 17.59
CA VAL A 143 6.52 16.68 18.75
C VAL A 143 7.41 17.09 19.93
N ASP A 144 7.41 18.38 20.27
CA ASP A 144 8.07 18.90 21.48
C ASP A 144 7.62 18.14 22.71
N GLY A 145 8.57 17.43 23.37
CA GLY A 145 8.33 16.73 24.64
C GLY A 145 8.46 15.22 24.62
N VAL A 146 8.86 14.60 23.51
CA VAL A 146 9.22 13.17 23.48
C VAL A 146 10.75 13.09 23.38
N ASP A 147 11.42 13.07 24.55
CA ASP A 147 12.83 12.75 24.62
C ASP A 147 13.05 11.32 24.11
N ALA A 148 13.84 11.18 23.06
CA ALA A 148 14.28 9.88 22.59
C ALA A 148 15.07 9.19 23.71
N PRO A 149 14.79 7.92 24.06
CA PRO A 149 15.62 7.19 25.02
C PRO A 149 17.02 7.03 24.46
N THR A 150 18.00 7.50 25.21
CA THR A 150 19.45 7.30 25.02
C THR A 150 19.81 5.82 25.07
#